data_3cfd105c473d5314d492751dbf630b71
#
_entry.id   3cfd105c473d5314d492751dbf630b71
#
_cell.length_a   1.000
_cell.length_b   1.000
_cell.length_c   1.000
_cell.angle_alpha   90.00
_cell.angle_beta   90.00
_cell.angle_gamma   90.00
#
_symmetry.space_group_name_H-M   'P 1'
#
loop_
_entity.id
_entity.type
_entity.pdbx_description
1 polymer ?
#
loop_
_entity_poly.entity_id
_entity_poly.type
_entity_poly.pdbx_seq_one_letter_code
_entity_poly.pdbx_strand_id
1 'polypeptide(L)'
;MLRLALILQRHLPRMAGLATIPLIRGIFLLARALGADRASNTGGWLARTVGPWLPSHKIAVANIRAAFPDLDEAGVQRIAGEAWDNLGRTGAAYAHLDTLFDFDPEGPEKRASVPGTEPFLAVPHDAKPGLLFPAPLAPR
;
A
#
# COMPACT_ATOMS: atom_id res chain seq x y z
N MET A 1 7.80 32.87 29.14
CA MET A 1 7.02 32.26 28.05
C MET A 1 7.89 31.64 26.94
N LEU A 2 8.95 32.28 26.49
CA LEU A 2 9.84 31.76 25.41
C LEU A 2 10.50 30.40 25.71
N ARG A 3 10.93 30.16 26.95
CA ARG A 3 11.57 28.88 27.34
C ARG A 3 10.61 27.68 27.30
N LEU A 4 9.34 27.90 27.62
CA LEU A 4 8.33 26.83 27.56
C LEU A 4 8.02 26.44 26.11
N ALA A 5 7.94 27.43 25.20
CA ALA A 5 7.73 27.20 23.78
C ALA A 5 8.87 26.41 23.15
N LEU A 6 10.13 26.71 23.50
CA LEU A 6 11.31 25.99 23.02
C LEU A 6 11.39 24.54 23.54
N ILE A 7 10.96 24.31 24.78
CA ILE A 7 10.89 22.96 25.36
C ILE A 7 9.79 22.14 24.67
N LEU A 8 8.62 22.74 24.47
CA LEU A 8 7.53 22.09 23.72
C LEU A 8 7.95 21.75 22.28
N GLN A 9 8.55 22.69 21.56
CA GLN A 9 9.00 22.47 20.19
C GLN A 9 10.05 21.35 20.05
N ARG A 10 10.85 21.13 21.07
CA ARG A 10 11.89 20.10 21.09
C ARG A 10 11.36 18.72 21.47
N HIS A 11 10.30 18.65 22.24
CA HIS A 11 9.73 17.39 22.74
C HIS A 11 8.53 16.88 21.95
N LEU A 12 7.74 17.77 21.33
CA LEU A 12 6.61 17.37 20.48
C LEU A 12 6.99 16.35 19.39
N PRO A 13 8.04 16.54 18.58
CA PRO A 13 8.38 15.56 17.53
C PRO A 13 8.87 14.23 18.09
N ARG A 14 9.48 14.21 19.27
CA ARG A 14 9.91 12.97 19.94
C ARG A 14 8.73 12.20 20.52
N MET A 15 7.79 12.88 21.13
CA MET A 15 6.57 12.27 21.66
C MET A 15 5.63 11.79 20.55
N ALA A 16 5.53 12.55 19.45
CA ALA A 16 4.83 12.11 18.26
C ALA A 16 5.43 10.79 17.70
N GLY A 17 6.75 10.69 17.61
CA GLY A 17 7.42 9.46 17.19
C GLY A 17 7.18 8.27 18.12
N LEU A 18 7.17 8.49 19.44
CA LEU A 18 6.88 7.43 20.42
C LEU A 18 5.44 6.92 20.35
N ALA A 19 4.47 7.78 20.00
CA ALA A 19 3.08 7.40 19.84
C ALA A 19 2.80 6.73 18.47
N THR A 20 3.60 7.05 17.46
CA THR A 20 3.42 6.53 16.09
C THR A 20 3.65 5.02 16.03
N ILE A 21 4.68 4.51 16.71
CA ILE A 21 5.01 3.07 16.68
C ILE A 21 3.87 2.20 17.24
N PRO A 22 3.35 2.46 18.47
CA PRO A 22 2.24 1.67 19.01
C PRO A 22 0.95 1.84 18.21
N LEU A 23 0.71 3.02 17.62
CA LEU A 23 -0.44 3.25 16.75
C LEU A 23 -0.35 2.38 15.48
N ILE A 24 0.79 2.39 14.79
CA ILE A 24 1.01 1.56 13.61
C ILE A 24 0.89 0.07 13.98
N ARG A 25 1.51 -0.36 15.07
CA ARG A 25 1.36 -1.73 15.56
C ARG A 25 -0.09 -2.10 15.84
N GLY A 26 -0.84 -1.21 16.48
CA GLY A 26 -2.27 -1.41 16.76
C GLY A 26 -3.09 -1.57 15.48
N ILE A 27 -2.84 -0.75 14.48
CA ILE A 27 -3.49 -0.84 13.15
C ILE A 27 -3.15 -2.18 12.47
N PHE A 28 -1.88 -2.60 12.50
CA PHE A 28 -1.47 -3.89 11.94
C PHE A 28 -2.10 -5.08 12.66
N LEU A 29 -2.13 -5.07 14.00
CA LEU A 29 -2.77 -6.11 14.79
C LEU A 29 -4.28 -6.19 14.52
N LEU A 30 -4.93 -5.05 14.41
CA LEU A 30 -6.36 -4.98 14.07
C LEU A 30 -6.61 -5.51 12.65
N ALA A 31 -5.79 -5.11 11.68
CA ALA A 31 -5.88 -5.62 10.32
C ALA A 31 -5.72 -7.15 10.29
N ARG A 32 -4.73 -7.70 11.02
CA ARG A 32 -4.55 -9.15 11.13
C ARG A 32 -5.74 -9.87 11.78
N ALA A 33 -6.34 -9.29 12.80
CA ALA A 33 -7.51 -9.85 13.47
C ALA A 33 -8.76 -9.88 12.58
N LEU A 34 -8.90 -8.92 11.66
CA LEU A 34 -10.00 -8.85 10.70
C LEU A 34 -9.91 -9.90 9.57
N GLY A 35 -8.71 -10.42 9.32
CA GLY A 35 -8.42 -11.27 8.15
C GLY A 35 -8.25 -10.48 6.86
N ALA A 36 -7.54 -11.06 5.88
CA ALA A 36 -7.05 -10.35 4.70
C ALA A 36 -8.15 -9.62 3.89
N ASP A 37 -9.28 -10.27 3.65
CA ASP A 37 -10.35 -9.69 2.82
C ASP A 37 -11.06 -8.52 3.51
N ARG A 38 -11.38 -8.69 4.81
CA ARG A 38 -12.04 -7.64 5.57
C ARG A 38 -11.11 -6.46 5.84
N ALA A 39 -9.84 -6.73 6.14
CA ALA A 39 -8.82 -5.69 6.31
C ALA A 39 -8.64 -4.88 5.02
N SER A 40 -8.53 -5.55 3.86
CA SER A 40 -8.42 -4.91 2.56
C SER A 40 -9.64 -4.03 2.25
N ASN A 41 -10.85 -4.56 2.43
CA ASN A 41 -12.08 -3.80 2.18
C ASN A 41 -12.21 -2.60 3.12
N THR A 42 -11.90 -2.77 4.40
CA THR A 42 -11.94 -1.69 5.39
C THR A 42 -10.88 -0.63 5.09
N GLY A 43 -9.67 -1.04 4.73
CA GLY A 43 -8.58 -0.16 4.33
C GLY A 43 -8.93 0.68 3.11
N GLY A 44 -9.48 0.07 2.07
CA GLY A 44 -9.93 0.76 0.87
C GLY A 44 -11.04 1.77 1.16
N TRP A 45 -12.07 1.35 1.89
CA TRP A 45 -13.17 2.23 2.30
C TRP A 45 -12.67 3.43 3.12
N LEU A 46 -11.81 3.18 4.10
CA LEU A 46 -11.25 4.22 4.97
C LEU A 46 -10.42 5.23 4.16
N ALA A 47 -9.51 4.73 3.31
CA ALA A 47 -8.67 5.59 2.47
C ALA A 47 -9.51 6.43 1.49
N ARG A 48 -10.54 5.84 0.89
CA ARG A 48 -11.47 6.55 0.00
C ARG A 48 -12.25 7.66 0.72
N THR A 49 -12.57 7.44 2.01
CA THR A 49 -13.33 8.41 2.82
C THR A 49 -12.43 9.54 3.33
N VAL A 50 -11.23 9.23 3.80
CA VAL A 50 -10.31 10.18 4.43
C VAL A 50 -9.40 10.87 3.41
N GLY A 51 -9.04 10.15 2.33
CA GLY A 51 -8.13 10.61 1.29
C GLY A 51 -8.44 12.00 0.72
N PRO A 52 -9.70 12.32 0.40
CA PRO A 52 -10.09 13.64 -0.11
C PRO A 52 -9.75 14.82 0.80
N TRP A 53 -9.59 14.58 2.10
CA TRP A 53 -9.24 15.63 3.06
C TRP A 53 -7.72 15.85 3.18
N LEU A 54 -6.92 14.99 2.61
CA LEU A 54 -5.47 15.09 2.67
C LEU A 54 -4.93 16.06 1.61
N PRO A 55 -3.87 16.82 1.89
CA PRO A 55 -3.25 17.73 0.91
C PRO A 55 -2.81 17.02 -0.38
N SER A 56 -2.41 15.75 -0.29
CA SER A 56 -2.02 14.90 -1.43
C SER A 56 -3.15 14.64 -2.42
N HIS A 57 -4.43 14.75 -2.00
CA HIS A 57 -5.57 14.61 -2.90
C HIS A 57 -5.57 15.68 -4.00
N LYS A 58 -5.24 16.92 -3.66
CA LYS A 58 -5.15 18.02 -4.65
C LYS A 58 -4.08 17.74 -5.70
N ILE A 59 -2.96 17.14 -5.30
CA ILE A 59 -1.89 16.76 -6.20
C ILE A 59 -2.35 15.62 -7.12
N ALA A 60 -3.01 14.61 -6.56
CA ALA A 60 -3.57 13.50 -7.33
C ALA A 60 -4.55 13.98 -8.38
N VAL A 61 -5.50 14.84 -8.01
CA VAL A 61 -6.50 15.43 -8.93
C VAL A 61 -5.80 16.26 -10.03
N ALA A 62 -4.79 17.06 -9.70
CA ALA A 62 -4.05 17.84 -10.67
C ALA A 62 -3.32 16.92 -11.69
N ASN A 63 -2.70 15.84 -11.22
CA ASN A 63 -2.01 14.87 -12.07
C ASN A 63 -2.99 14.12 -12.99
N ILE A 64 -4.17 13.73 -12.48
CA ILE A 64 -5.20 13.07 -13.29
C ILE A 64 -5.69 14.00 -14.40
N ARG A 65 -5.96 15.28 -14.09
CA ARG A 65 -6.37 16.26 -15.09
C ARG A 65 -5.29 16.49 -16.16
N ALA A 66 -4.02 16.50 -15.76
CA ALA A 66 -2.91 16.65 -16.70
C ALA A 66 -2.75 15.43 -17.61
N ALA A 67 -3.00 14.22 -17.09
CA ALA A 67 -2.90 12.98 -17.85
C ALA A 67 -4.12 12.73 -18.75
N PHE A 68 -5.29 13.21 -18.36
CA PHE A 68 -6.56 13.00 -19.05
C PHE A 68 -7.31 14.34 -19.23
N PRO A 69 -6.87 15.22 -20.16
CA PRO A 69 -7.41 16.56 -20.30
C PRO A 69 -8.89 16.58 -20.74
N ASP A 70 -9.34 15.55 -21.45
CA ASP A 70 -10.71 15.43 -21.95
C ASP A 70 -11.70 14.81 -20.95
N LEU A 71 -11.21 14.45 -19.75
CA LEU A 71 -12.05 13.82 -18.74
C LEU A 71 -12.87 14.87 -17.97
N ASP A 72 -14.14 14.61 -17.80
CA ASP A 72 -15.01 15.44 -17.00
C ASP A 72 -14.66 15.38 -15.50
N GLU A 73 -15.16 16.34 -14.73
CA GLU A 73 -14.87 16.42 -13.28
C GLU A 73 -15.30 15.16 -12.53
N ALA A 74 -16.43 14.58 -12.91
CA ALA A 74 -16.93 13.34 -12.29
C ALA A 74 -15.98 12.17 -12.52
N GLY A 75 -15.41 12.06 -13.74
CA GLY A 75 -14.39 11.08 -14.07
C GLY A 75 -13.09 11.27 -13.31
N VAL A 76 -12.64 12.52 -13.18
CA VAL A 76 -11.44 12.86 -12.38
C VAL A 76 -11.61 12.43 -10.92
N GLN A 77 -12.75 12.75 -10.31
CA GLN A 77 -13.03 12.40 -8.91
C GLN A 77 -13.21 10.88 -8.73
N ARG A 78 -13.78 10.20 -9.71
CA ARG A 78 -13.89 8.74 -9.69
C ARG A 78 -12.51 8.09 -9.68
N ILE A 79 -11.61 8.47 -10.60
CA ILE A 79 -10.24 7.93 -10.66
C ILE A 79 -9.48 8.23 -9.37
N ALA A 80 -9.59 9.45 -8.84
CA ALA A 80 -8.96 9.81 -7.58
C ALA A 80 -9.49 8.95 -6.41
N GLY A 81 -10.79 8.68 -6.37
CA GLY A 81 -11.40 7.80 -5.38
C GLY A 81 -10.94 6.34 -5.51
N GLU A 82 -10.82 5.83 -6.73
CA GLU A 82 -10.29 4.49 -7.00
C GLU A 82 -8.82 4.36 -6.61
N ALA A 83 -8.01 5.41 -6.84
CA ALA A 83 -6.61 5.45 -6.42
C ALA A 83 -6.49 5.39 -4.89
N TRP A 84 -7.35 6.11 -4.15
CA TRP A 84 -7.40 6.03 -2.70
C TRP A 84 -7.84 4.66 -2.20
N ASP A 85 -8.88 4.07 -2.83
CA ASP A 85 -9.33 2.71 -2.51
C ASP A 85 -8.20 1.69 -2.66
N ASN A 86 -7.50 1.72 -3.80
CA ASN A 86 -6.36 0.86 -4.08
C ASN A 86 -5.22 1.06 -3.07
N LEU A 87 -4.89 2.31 -2.73
CA LEU A 87 -3.85 2.61 -1.74
C LEU A 87 -4.21 2.02 -0.37
N GLY A 88 -5.46 2.16 0.06
CA GLY A 88 -5.94 1.62 1.32
C GLY A 88 -5.93 0.09 1.34
N ARG A 89 -6.35 -0.56 0.26
CA ARG A 89 -6.30 -2.03 0.10
C ARG A 89 -4.87 -2.54 0.15
N THR A 90 -3.96 -1.90 -0.59
CA THR A 90 -2.54 -2.24 -0.60
C THR A 90 -1.94 -2.08 0.79
N GLY A 91 -2.21 -0.95 1.47
CA GLY A 91 -1.74 -0.73 2.83
C GLY A 91 -2.21 -1.82 3.82
N ALA A 92 -3.47 -2.25 3.72
CA ALA A 92 -4.00 -3.32 4.54
C ALA A 92 -3.41 -4.71 4.18
N ALA A 93 -3.09 -4.93 2.90
CA ALA A 93 -2.46 -6.16 2.44
C ALA A 93 -1.07 -6.38 3.05
N TYR A 94 -0.32 -5.32 3.35
CA TYR A 94 0.97 -5.43 4.04
C TYR A 94 0.89 -6.12 5.40
N ALA A 95 -0.26 -6.07 6.08
CA ALA A 95 -0.46 -6.79 7.34
C ALA A 95 -0.56 -8.30 7.16
N HIS A 96 -0.77 -8.77 5.92
CA HIS A 96 -1.02 -10.17 5.56
C HIS A 96 -0.05 -10.72 4.51
N LEU A 97 1.15 -10.09 4.37
CA LEU A 97 2.14 -10.53 3.38
C LEU A 97 2.55 -11.98 3.55
N ASP A 98 2.65 -12.45 4.78
CA ASP A 98 2.93 -13.83 5.12
C ASP A 98 1.90 -14.83 4.59
N THR A 99 0.64 -14.42 4.47
CA THR A 99 -0.45 -15.25 3.92
C THR A 99 -0.70 -15.04 2.43
N LEU A 100 -0.26 -13.92 1.88
CA LEU A 100 -0.41 -13.59 0.46
C LEU A 100 0.72 -14.20 -0.39
N PHE A 101 1.93 -14.26 0.17
CA PHE A 101 3.13 -14.78 -0.49
C PHE A 101 3.60 -16.13 0.07
N ASP A 102 2.71 -16.89 0.69
CA ASP A 102 2.98 -18.25 1.12
C ASP A 102 3.05 -19.15 -0.14
N PHE A 103 4.22 -19.13 -0.78
CA PHE A 103 4.51 -19.94 -1.94
C PHE A 103 4.99 -21.32 -1.50
N ASP A 104 4.13 -22.30 -1.65
CA ASP A 104 4.46 -23.72 -1.51
C ASP A 104 4.31 -24.37 -2.89
N PRO A 105 5.41 -24.80 -3.55
CA PRO A 105 5.33 -25.40 -4.88
C PRO A 105 4.56 -26.73 -4.90
N GLU A 106 4.42 -27.41 -3.76
CA GLU A 106 3.71 -28.70 -3.62
C GLU A 106 2.36 -28.57 -2.91
N GLY A 107 1.98 -27.35 -2.48
CA GLY A 107 0.76 -27.11 -1.72
C GLY A 107 -0.49 -26.93 -2.58
N PRO A 108 -1.69 -27.02 -1.98
CA PRO A 108 -2.95 -26.73 -2.67
C PRO A 108 -2.96 -25.30 -3.17
N GLU A 109 -3.63 -25.05 -4.32
CA GLU A 109 -3.75 -23.72 -4.95
C GLU A 109 -4.06 -22.63 -3.94
N LYS A 110 -3.09 -21.70 -3.76
CA LYS A 110 -3.19 -20.56 -2.88
C LYS A 110 -3.44 -19.28 -3.69
N ARG A 111 -3.76 -18.17 -2.99
CA ARG A 111 -4.17 -16.88 -3.57
C ARG A 111 -3.21 -16.26 -4.59
N ALA A 112 -1.94 -16.65 -4.59
CA ALA A 112 -0.96 -16.24 -5.59
C ALA A 112 -0.51 -17.46 -6.39
N SER A 113 -1.07 -17.67 -7.57
CA SER A 113 -0.53 -18.60 -8.56
C SER A 113 0.40 -17.81 -9.48
N VAL A 114 1.65 -18.21 -9.54
CA VAL A 114 2.63 -17.62 -10.47
C VAL A 114 2.97 -18.70 -11.50
N PRO A 115 2.25 -18.76 -12.63
CA PRO A 115 2.56 -19.69 -13.69
C PRO A 115 3.94 -19.38 -14.29
N GLY A 116 4.75 -20.39 -14.53
CA GLY A 116 6.08 -20.23 -15.14
C GLY A 116 7.19 -19.89 -14.16
N THR A 117 7.07 -20.31 -12.89
CA THR A 117 8.11 -20.08 -11.86
C THR A 117 9.33 -21.01 -12.00
N GLU A 118 9.27 -22.05 -12.79
CA GLU A 118 10.38 -23.00 -12.97
C GLU A 118 11.72 -22.34 -13.31
N PRO A 119 11.81 -21.33 -14.21
CA PRO A 119 13.05 -20.63 -14.45
C PRO A 119 13.56 -19.83 -13.22
N PHE A 120 12.64 -19.35 -12.36
CA PHE A 120 13.01 -18.61 -11.15
C PHE A 120 13.51 -19.52 -10.03
N LEU A 121 13.00 -20.73 -9.95
CA LEU A 121 13.43 -21.73 -8.96
C LEU A 121 14.80 -22.32 -9.30
N ALA A 122 15.20 -22.26 -10.57
CA ALA A 122 16.52 -22.72 -11.02
C ALA A 122 17.65 -21.74 -10.68
N VAL A 123 17.34 -20.42 -10.61
CA VAL A 123 18.33 -19.35 -10.37
C VAL A 123 19.07 -19.48 -9.02
N PRO A 124 18.45 -19.81 -7.88
CA PRO A 124 19.15 -19.92 -6.59
C PRO A 124 20.15 -21.07 -6.51
N HIS A 125 20.04 -22.08 -7.37
CA HIS A 125 20.87 -23.27 -7.31
C HIS A 125 22.15 -23.15 -8.14
N ASP A 126 22.27 -22.10 -8.95
CA ASP A 126 23.36 -21.92 -9.91
C ASP A 126 24.59 -21.20 -9.34
N ALA A 127 24.53 -20.73 -8.08
CA ALA A 127 25.58 -19.96 -7.38
C ALA A 127 26.14 -18.76 -8.19
N LYS A 128 25.44 -18.31 -9.25
CA LYS A 128 25.80 -17.17 -10.09
C LYS A 128 24.88 -15.99 -9.81
N PRO A 129 25.39 -14.76 -9.81
CA PRO A 129 24.54 -13.58 -9.67
C PRO A 129 23.59 -13.47 -10.88
N GLY A 130 22.29 -13.51 -10.65
CA GLY A 130 21.24 -13.31 -11.66
C GLY A 130 20.63 -11.92 -11.59
N LEU A 131 20.42 -11.28 -12.73
CA LEU A 131 19.67 -10.01 -12.85
C LEU A 131 18.28 -10.33 -13.41
N LEU A 132 17.26 -9.99 -12.63
CA LEU A 132 15.85 -10.10 -13.03
C LEU A 132 15.38 -8.77 -13.61
N PHE A 133 15.03 -8.76 -14.89
CA PHE A 133 14.41 -7.62 -15.54
C PHE A 133 12.90 -7.88 -15.65
N PRO A 134 12.04 -7.13 -14.94
CA PRO A 134 10.62 -7.19 -15.20
C PRO A 134 10.37 -6.58 -16.59
N ALA A 135 10.01 -7.43 -17.56
CA ALA A 135 9.52 -6.94 -18.84
C ALA A 135 8.07 -6.46 -18.64
N PRO A 136 7.73 -5.20 -18.96
CA PRO A 136 6.33 -4.80 -19.02
C PRO A 136 5.68 -5.62 -20.13
N LEU A 137 4.74 -6.49 -19.75
CA LEU A 137 3.88 -7.17 -20.72
C LEU A 137 3.03 -6.08 -21.38
N ALA A 138 3.38 -5.74 -22.63
CA ALA A 138 2.53 -4.89 -23.44
C ALA A 138 1.16 -5.57 -23.56
N PRO A 139 0.07 -4.87 -23.28
CA PRO A 139 -1.26 -5.41 -23.53
C PRO A 139 -1.41 -5.68 -25.03
N ARG A 140 -1.81 -6.89 -25.38
CA ARG A 140 -2.23 -7.22 -26.75
C ARG A 140 -3.64 -6.71 -26.98
#